data_9eacbb4ea193db0a1919d07875bd13a6
#
_entry.id   9eacbb4ea193db0a1919d07875bd13a6
#
_cell.length_a   1.000
_cell.length_b   1.000
_cell.length_c   1.000
_cell.angle_alpha   90.00
_cell.angle_beta   90.00
_cell.angle_gamma   90.00
#
_symmetry.space_group_name_H-M   'P 1'
#
loop_
_entity.id
_entity.type
_entity.pdbx_description
1 polymer ?
#
loop_
_entity_poly.entity_id
_entity_poly.type
_entity_poly.pdbx_seq_one_letter_code
_entity_poly.pdbx_strand_id
1 'polypeptide(L)'
;MAIQKTEAILLKKKDFRETSLILTFFTKDFGKIEGIIKGARGSRPRSDANPIFFSLDQIVFYEKRIGGISIISQCEAQEVFLNILKEWGRASSAYYMLELTDVFTEPEGKSEEIFENLYNSFKSLDSGKEAKSITRFFEIKLLMALGFWPG
;
A
#
# COMPACT_ATOMS: atom_id res chain seq x y z
N MET A 1 24.02 3.46 -2.52
CA MET A 1 22.58 3.61 -2.36
C MET A 1 22.18 3.31 -0.92
N ALA A 2 21.33 4.13 -0.36
CA ALA A 2 20.87 3.92 1.00
C ALA A 2 19.84 2.79 1.06
N ILE A 3 19.96 1.94 2.06
CA ILE A 3 18.97 0.91 2.36
C ILE A 3 17.98 1.50 3.35
N GLN A 4 16.70 1.41 3.04
CA GLN A 4 15.64 1.92 3.88
C GLN A 4 14.69 0.79 4.28
N LYS A 5 14.12 0.92 5.46
CA LYS A 5 13.15 -0.03 6.01
C LYS A 5 11.97 0.74 6.55
N THR A 6 10.76 0.35 6.16
CA THR A 6 9.55 1.06 6.58
C THR A 6 8.33 0.15 6.54
N GLU A 7 7.30 0.53 7.28
CA GLU A 7 5.98 -0.07 7.12
C GLU A 7 5.32 0.49 5.87
N ALA A 8 4.56 -0.35 5.17
CA ALA A 8 3.98 0.02 3.89
C ALA A 8 2.68 -0.75 3.62
N ILE A 9 1.83 -0.14 2.82
CA ILE A 9 0.61 -0.78 2.33
C ILE A 9 0.67 -0.77 0.81
N LEU A 10 0.48 -1.93 0.19
CA LEU A 10 0.52 -2.08 -1.26
C LEU A 10 -0.70 -1.41 -1.88
N LEU A 11 -0.49 -0.47 -2.77
CA LEU A 11 -1.57 0.23 -3.49
C LEU A 11 -1.85 -0.43 -4.83
N LYS A 12 -0.80 -0.90 -5.51
CA LYS A 12 -0.91 -1.34 -6.90
C LYS A 12 0.25 -2.26 -7.23
N LYS A 13 0.00 -3.27 -8.06
CA LYS A 13 1.05 -4.12 -8.58
C LYS A 13 0.86 -4.38 -10.07
N LYS A 14 1.97 -4.50 -10.77
CA LYS A 14 1.99 -4.67 -12.21
C LYS A 14 3.11 -5.64 -12.59
N ASP A 15 2.82 -6.56 -13.49
CA ASP A 15 3.83 -7.45 -14.04
C ASP A 15 4.86 -6.63 -14.83
N PHE A 16 6.12 -6.99 -14.69
CA PHE A 16 7.20 -6.32 -15.38
C PHE A 16 8.20 -7.34 -15.91
N ARG A 17 8.45 -7.29 -17.23
CA ARG A 17 9.29 -8.25 -17.93
C ARG A 17 8.77 -9.68 -17.67
N GLU A 18 9.64 -10.69 -17.63
CA GLU A 18 9.21 -12.08 -17.51
C GLU A 18 8.93 -12.50 -16.07
N THR A 19 9.73 -12.06 -15.13
CA THR A 19 9.68 -12.57 -13.74
C THR A 19 9.56 -11.51 -12.67
N SER A 20 9.54 -10.23 -13.02
CA SER A 20 9.55 -9.12 -12.06
C SER A 20 8.17 -8.52 -11.86
N LEU A 21 8.00 -7.79 -10.74
CA LEU A 21 6.83 -6.99 -10.44
C LEU A 21 7.25 -5.56 -10.18
N ILE A 22 6.45 -4.61 -10.65
CA ILE A 22 6.54 -3.22 -10.22
C ILE A 22 5.41 -2.99 -9.22
N LEU A 23 5.77 -2.49 -8.05
CA LEU A 23 4.86 -2.29 -6.94
C LEU A 23 4.80 -0.83 -6.56
N THR A 24 3.60 -0.35 -6.25
CA THR A 24 3.41 0.97 -5.67
C THR A 24 2.96 0.77 -4.24
N PHE A 25 3.75 1.28 -3.29
CA PHE A 25 3.43 1.26 -1.87
C PHE A 25 3.17 2.66 -1.36
N PHE A 26 2.25 2.78 -0.41
CA PHE A 26 2.22 3.96 0.44
C PHE A 26 2.93 3.60 1.74
N THR A 27 4.03 4.30 2.02
CA THR A 27 4.86 3.99 3.19
C THR A 27 4.64 4.99 4.31
N LYS A 28 4.88 4.55 5.53
CA LYS A 28 4.74 5.40 6.70
C LYS A 28 5.78 6.53 6.71
N ASP A 29 7.02 6.21 6.38
CA ASP A 29 8.14 7.14 6.56
C ASP A 29 8.56 7.89 5.29
N PHE A 30 8.18 7.40 4.11
CA PHE A 30 8.68 7.94 2.83
C PHE A 30 7.57 8.30 1.85
N GLY A 31 6.29 8.20 2.25
CA GLY A 31 5.17 8.45 1.35
C GLY A 31 5.04 7.39 0.28
N LYS A 32 4.52 7.79 -0.88
CA LYS A 32 4.32 6.85 -1.99
C LYS A 32 5.64 6.56 -2.69
N ILE A 33 5.98 5.28 -2.81
CA ILE A 33 7.16 4.84 -3.54
C ILE A 33 6.76 3.80 -4.59
N GLU A 34 7.52 3.78 -5.68
CA GLU A 34 7.41 2.75 -6.70
C GLU A 34 8.68 1.94 -6.69
N GLY A 35 8.56 0.64 -6.67
CA GLY A 35 9.72 -0.26 -6.59
C GLY A 35 9.54 -1.51 -7.40
N ILE A 36 10.66 -2.10 -7.78
CA ILE A 36 10.70 -3.35 -8.53
C ILE A 36 11.18 -4.49 -7.62
N ILE A 37 10.47 -5.61 -7.67
CA ILE A 37 10.94 -6.86 -7.09
C ILE A 37 11.33 -7.79 -8.24
N LYS A 38 12.61 -8.13 -8.30
CA LYS A 38 13.12 -9.04 -9.33
C LYS A 38 12.88 -10.49 -8.94
N GLY A 39 12.46 -11.30 -9.90
CA GLY A 39 12.30 -12.73 -9.70
C GLY A 39 11.07 -13.14 -8.88
N ALA A 40 10.14 -12.24 -8.66
CA ALA A 40 8.95 -12.51 -7.85
C ALA A 40 8.00 -13.53 -8.48
N ARG A 41 8.01 -13.65 -9.82
CA ARG A 41 7.09 -14.48 -10.59
C ARG A 41 7.75 -15.63 -11.34
N GLY A 42 9.00 -15.91 -11.07
CA GLY A 42 9.75 -16.96 -11.79
C GLY A 42 9.31 -18.37 -11.41
N SER A 43 9.94 -19.36 -12.04
CA SER A 43 9.72 -20.77 -11.73
C SER A 43 10.07 -21.13 -10.28
N ARG A 44 10.90 -20.30 -9.64
CA ARG A 44 11.21 -20.36 -8.22
C ARG A 44 10.92 -18.99 -7.61
N PRO A 45 9.64 -18.71 -7.29
CA PRO A 45 9.28 -17.43 -6.68
C PRO A 45 10.04 -17.21 -5.37
N ARG A 46 10.39 -15.97 -5.11
CA ARG A 46 11.09 -15.60 -3.88
C ARG A 46 10.17 -15.76 -2.68
N SER A 47 10.67 -16.40 -1.62
CA SER A 47 9.93 -16.55 -0.37
C SER A 47 9.96 -15.31 0.50
N ASP A 48 10.95 -14.44 0.29
CA ASP A 48 11.13 -13.20 1.06
C ASP A 48 10.47 -11.98 0.42
N ALA A 49 9.73 -12.18 -0.68
CA ALA A 49 9.06 -11.10 -1.40
C ALA A 49 7.75 -11.62 -1.97
N ASN A 50 6.71 -11.54 -1.16
CA ASN A 50 5.38 -12.00 -1.55
C ASN A 50 4.35 -10.87 -1.32
N PRO A 51 4.27 -9.92 -2.26
CA PRO A 51 3.35 -8.78 -2.09
C PRO A 51 1.90 -9.22 -2.23
N ILE A 52 1.10 -8.88 -1.23
CA ILE A 52 -0.34 -9.14 -1.25
C ILE A 52 -1.09 -7.84 -0.93
N PHE A 53 -2.32 -7.74 -1.44
CA PHE A 53 -3.19 -6.63 -1.08
C PHE A 53 -3.81 -6.85 0.31
N PHE A 54 -4.19 -5.76 0.94
CA PHE A 54 -4.88 -5.76 2.24
C PHE A 54 -4.03 -6.35 3.35
N SER A 55 -2.82 -5.83 3.46
CA SER A 55 -1.92 -6.17 4.56
C SER A 55 -1.10 -4.96 4.95
N LEU A 56 -0.61 -4.97 6.17
CA LEU A 56 0.44 -4.08 6.60
C LEU A 56 1.75 -4.83 6.42
N ASP A 57 2.63 -4.32 5.60
CA ASP A 57 3.89 -4.95 5.26
C ASP A 57 5.07 -4.19 5.86
N GLN A 58 6.16 -4.90 6.07
CA GLN A 58 7.45 -4.28 6.26
C GLN A 58 8.25 -4.50 4.99
N ILE A 59 8.76 -3.41 4.42
CA ILE A 59 9.57 -3.49 3.21
C ILE A 59 10.97 -2.98 3.47
N VAL A 60 11.93 -3.57 2.75
CA VAL A 60 13.31 -3.09 2.69
C VAL A 60 13.59 -2.76 1.24
N PHE A 61 14.07 -1.55 0.99
CA PHE A 61 14.30 -1.10 -0.37
C PHE A 61 15.56 -0.24 -0.48
N TYR A 62 16.09 -0.18 -1.70
CA TYR A 62 17.21 0.66 -2.06
C TYR A 62 16.68 1.83 -2.86
N GLU A 63 16.92 3.04 -2.39
CA GLU A 63 16.55 4.24 -3.13
C GLU A 63 17.34 4.36 -4.41
N LYS A 64 16.64 4.59 -5.52
CA LYS A 64 17.29 4.93 -6.79
C LYS A 64 17.08 6.39 -7.09
N ARG A 65 18.17 7.07 -7.42
CA ARG A 65 18.12 8.50 -7.77
C ARG A 65 17.77 8.73 -9.23
N ILE A 66 17.92 7.71 -10.08
CA ILE A 66 17.67 7.82 -11.51
C ILE A 66 16.46 6.98 -11.87
N GLY A 67 15.45 7.62 -12.49
CA GLY A 67 14.25 6.94 -12.96
C GLY A 67 13.15 6.76 -11.95
N GLY A 68 13.31 7.21 -10.70
CA GLY A 68 12.25 7.23 -9.70
C GLY A 68 11.76 5.87 -9.21
N ILE A 69 12.37 4.78 -9.62
CA ILE A 69 11.98 3.43 -9.21
C ILE A 69 13.05 2.84 -8.29
N SER A 70 12.63 2.45 -7.09
CA SER A 70 13.49 1.80 -6.11
C SER A 70 13.60 0.30 -6.38
N ILE A 71 14.57 -0.36 -5.75
CA ILE A 71 14.65 -1.83 -5.76
C ILE A 71 14.17 -2.32 -4.40
N ILE A 72 13.13 -3.14 -4.40
CA ILE A 72 12.60 -3.74 -3.18
C ILE A 72 13.30 -5.08 -2.97
N SER A 73 14.06 -5.19 -1.88
CA SER A 73 14.79 -6.41 -1.57
C SER A 73 13.98 -7.37 -0.72
N GLN A 74 13.08 -6.85 0.13
CA GLN A 74 12.21 -7.68 0.97
C GLN A 74 10.84 -7.04 1.11
N CYS A 75 9.82 -7.88 1.18
CA CYS A 75 8.43 -7.47 1.43
C CYS A 75 7.79 -8.56 2.27
N GLU A 76 7.54 -8.27 3.55
CA GLU A 76 7.03 -9.24 4.50
C GLU A 76 5.77 -8.71 5.18
N ALA A 77 4.69 -9.50 5.13
CA ALA A 77 3.44 -9.11 5.76
C ALA A 77 3.57 -9.19 7.28
N GLN A 78 3.26 -8.09 7.95
CA GLN A 78 3.21 -8.01 9.41
C GLN A 78 1.81 -8.33 9.92
N GLU A 79 0.81 -7.85 9.21
CA GLU A 79 -0.59 -8.02 9.58
C GLU A 79 -1.40 -8.19 8.30
N VAL A 80 -2.16 -9.29 8.19
CA VAL A 80 -2.97 -9.58 7.01
C VAL A 80 -4.44 -9.45 7.38
N PHE A 81 -5.19 -8.68 6.60
CA PHE A 81 -6.61 -8.43 6.85
C PHE A 81 -7.46 -9.44 6.08
N LEU A 82 -7.47 -10.68 6.58
CA LEU A 82 -8.05 -11.82 5.88
C LEU A 82 -9.57 -11.70 5.65
N ASN A 83 -10.28 -11.02 6.55
CA ASN A 83 -11.74 -10.93 6.46
C ASN A 83 -12.22 -9.97 5.39
N ILE A 84 -11.35 -9.10 4.88
CA ILE A 84 -11.73 -8.17 3.81
C ILE A 84 -12.16 -8.93 2.57
N LEU A 85 -11.45 -10.00 2.22
CA LEU A 85 -11.76 -10.77 1.01
C LEU A 85 -12.98 -11.69 1.15
N LYS A 86 -13.48 -11.89 2.37
CA LYS A 86 -14.62 -12.80 2.62
C LYS A 86 -15.96 -12.23 2.19
N GLU A 87 -16.03 -10.92 1.96
CA GLU A 87 -17.27 -10.26 1.59
C GLU A 87 -17.00 -9.25 0.49
N TRP A 88 -17.82 -9.29 -0.56
CA TRP A 88 -17.67 -8.43 -1.72
C TRP A 88 -17.70 -6.94 -1.37
N GLY A 89 -18.60 -6.53 -0.48
CA GLY A 89 -18.70 -5.13 -0.07
C GLY A 89 -17.45 -4.60 0.61
N ARG A 90 -16.83 -5.43 1.45
CA ARG A 90 -15.57 -5.07 2.12
C ARG A 90 -14.42 -4.99 1.12
N ALA A 91 -14.31 -5.98 0.25
CA ALA A 91 -13.24 -6.03 -0.75
C ALA A 91 -13.33 -4.84 -1.71
N SER A 92 -14.51 -4.54 -2.23
CA SER A 92 -14.67 -3.41 -3.14
C SER A 92 -14.37 -2.07 -2.48
N SER A 93 -14.79 -1.89 -1.22
CA SER A 93 -14.44 -0.69 -0.47
C SER A 93 -12.94 -0.57 -0.25
N ALA A 94 -12.27 -1.67 0.08
CA ALA A 94 -10.82 -1.66 0.29
C ALA A 94 -10.07 -1.33 -1.00
N TYR A 95 -10.45 -1.91 -2.13
CA TYR A 95 -9.85 -1.57 -3.43
C TYR A 95 -10.07 -0.10 -3.79
N TYR A 96 -11.25 0.42 -3.51
CA TYR A 96 -11.57 1.82 -3.72
C TYR A 96 -10.66 2.73 -2.89
N MET A 97 -10.42 2.37 -1.62
CA MET A 97 -9.52 3.14 -0.76
C MET A 97 -8.08 3.14 -1.27
N LEU A 98 -7.61 2.01 -1.80
CA LEU A 98 -6.28 1.94 -2.43
C LEU A 98 -6.20 2.84 -3.65
N GLU A 99 -7.22 2.81 -4.49
CA GLU A 99 -7.30 3.64 -5.70
C GLU A 99 -7.29 5.14 -5.36
N LEU A 100 -8.10 5.55 -4.38
CA LEU A 100 -8.13 6.95 -3.94
C LEU A 100 -6.78 7.39 -3.38
N THR A 101 -6.15 6.55 -2.57
CA THR A 101 -4.85 6.88 -2.01
C THR A 101 -3.81 7.06 -3.10
N ASP A 102 -3.81 6.17 -4.09
CA ASP A 102 -2.88 6.25 -5.21
C ASP A 102 -3.10 7.52 -6.04
N VAL A 103 -4.35 7.80 -6.40
CA VAL A 103 -4.69 8.92 -7.29
C VAL A 103 -4.41 10.28 -6.63
N PHE A 104 -4.68 10.40 -5.33
CA PHE A 104 -4.62 11.69 -4.65
C PHE A 104 -3.31 11.96 -3.91
N THR A 105 -2.30 11.13 -4.06
CA THR A 105 -0.99 11.36 -3.45
C THR A 105 0.10 11.47 -4.51
N GLU A 106 1.09 12.31 -4.22
CA GLU A 106 2.24 12.50 -5.07
C GLU A 106 3.39 11.58 -4.61
N PRO A 107 4.29 11.20 -5.52
CA PRO A 107 5.47 10.43 -5.12
C PRO A 107 6.26 11.12 -4.01
N GLU A 108 6.73 10.34 -3.05
CA GLU A 108 7.55 10.82 -1.93
C GLU A 108 6.87 11.83 -1.00
N GLY A 109 5.56 12.02 -1.14
CA GLY A 109 4.80 12.89 -0.24
C GLY A 109 4.50 12.20 1.08
N LYS A 110 5.42 12.24 2.04
CA LYS A 110 5.23 11.64 3.35
C LYS A 110 4.00 12.22 4.04
N SER A 111 3.12 11.34 4.52
CA SER A 111 1.97 11.72 5.34
C SER A 111 1.58 10.57 6.25
N GLU A 112 1.89 10.70 7.53
CA GLU A 112 1.45 9.71 8.51
C GLU A 112 -0.06 9.68 8.62
N GLU A 113 -0.73 10.83 8.45
CA GLU A 113 -2.19 10.90 8.49
C GLU A 113 -2.85 10.04 7.41
N ILE A 114 -2.34 10.10 6.19
CA ILE A 114 -2.86 9.29 5.07
C ILE A 114 -2.57 7.81 5.33
N PHE A 115 -1.36 7.49 5.79
CA PHE A 115 -0.98 6.12 6.10
C PHE A 115 -1.88 5.53 7.18
N GLU A 116 -2.06 6.25 8.30
CA GLU A 116 -2.91 5.80 9.40
C GLU A 116 -4.37 5.68 9.00
N ASN A 117 -4.86 6.58 8.16
CA ASN A 117 -6.23 6.51 7.66
C ASN A 117 -6.48 5.21 6.89
N LEU A 118 -5.58 4.86 5.99
CA LEU A 118 -5.69 3.63 5.22
C LEU A 118 -5.58 2.39 6.11
N TYR A 119 -4.59 2.37 6.98
CA TYR A 119 -4.38 1.26 7.91
C TYR A 119 -5.58 1.05 8.84
N ASN A 120 -6.05 2.11 9.49
CA ASN A 120 -7.18 2.01 10.42
C ASN A 120 -8.47 1.63 9.71
N SER A 121 -8.67 2.10 8.49
CA SER A 121 -9.84 1.72 7.70
C SER A 121 -9.81 0.23 7.36
N PHE A 122 -8.66 -0.31 7.01
CA PHE A 122 -8.53 -1.74 6.74
C PHE A 122 -8.78 -2.57 8.00
N LYS A 123 -8.28 -2.14 9.15
CA LYS A 123 -8.56 -2.81 10.42
C LYS A 123 -10.05 -2.83 10.73
N SER A 124 -10.73 -1.72 10.49
CA SER A 124 -12.17 -1.61 10.72
C SER A 124 -12.96 -2.51 9.78
N LEU A 125 -12.60 -2.56 8.51
CA LEU A 125 -13.23 -3.47 7.54
C LEU A 125 -13.00 -4.93 7.94
N ASP A 126 -11.80 -5.26 8.35
CA ASP A 126 -11.43 -6.61 8.76
C ASP A 126 -12.22 -7.05 10.00
N SER A 127 -12.50 -6.13 10.91
CA SER A 127 -13.26 -6.43 12.15
C SER A 127 -14.74 -6.59 11.92
N GLY A 128 -15.25 -6.35 10.72
CA GLY A 128 -16.65 -6.55 10.38
C GLY A 128 -17.55 -5.33 10.53
N LYS A 129 -16.97 -4.15 10.73
CA LYS A 129 -17.76 -2.91 10.76
C LYS A 129 -18.34 -2.62 9.37
N GLU A 130 -19.41 -1.85 9.33
CA GLU A 130 -20.12 -1.56 8.09
C GLU A 130 -19.23 -0.86 7.07
N ALA A 131 -19.05 -1.47 5.90
CA ALA A 131 -18.15 -0.98 4.86
C ALA A 131 -18.53 0.42 4.37
N LYS A 132 -19.82 0.70 4.26
CA LYS A 132 -20.31 1.99 3.78
C LYS A 132 -19.88 3.15 4.69
N SER A 133 -20.05 2.96 6.00
CA SER A 133 -19.66 3.98 7.00
C SER A 133 -18.15 4.15 7.04
N ILE A 134 -17.40 3.06 6.98
CA ILE A 134 -15.93 3.10 6.96
C ILE A 134 -15.45 3.86 5.73
N THR A 135 -16.04 3.59 4.56
CA THR A 135 -15.66 4.26 3.31
C THR A 135 -15.88 5.77 3.39
N ARG A 136 -17.03 6.22 3.92
CA ARG A 136 -17.32 7.64 4.09
C ARG A 136 -16.34 8.31 5.05
N PHE A 137 -16.05 7.64 6.15
CA PHE A 137 -15.09 8.15 7.13
C PHE A 137 -13.69 8.26 6.51
N PHE A 138 -13.28 7.25 5.74
CA PHE A 138 -12.01 7.26 5.01
C PHE A 138 -11.91 8.46 4.06
N GLU A 139 -12.97 8.70 3.27
CA GLU A 139 -13.00 9.81 2.30
C GLU A 139 -12.85 11.16 3.01
N ILE A 140 -13.56 11.35 4.11
CA ILE A 140 -13.48 12.60 4.88
C ILE A 140 -12.07 12.79 5.44
N LYS A 141 -11.49 11.77 6.03
CA LYS A 141 -10.14 11.82 6.58
C LYS A 141 -9.09 12.10 5.51
N LEU A 142 -9.25 11.51 4.33
CA LEU A 142 -8.35 11.76 3.21
C LEU A 142 -8.42 13.21 2.76
N LEU A 143 -9.64 13.74 2.61
CA LEU A 143 -9.83 15.15 2.23
C LEU A 143 -9.22 16.09 3.26
N MET A 144 -9.39 15.79 4.54
CA MET A 144 -8.78 16.58 5.62
C MET A 144 -7.25 16.57 5.53
N ALA A 145 -6.67 15.41 5.33
CA ALA A 145 -5.22 15.26 5.21
C ALA A 145 -4.65 15.98 3.99
N LEU A 146 -5.44 16.06 2.91
CA LEU A 146 -5.06 16.76 1.68
C LEU A 146 -5.32 18.27 1.76
N GLY A 147 -5.94 18.75 2.83
CA GLY A 147 -6.22 20.18 3.01
C GLY A 147 -7.46 20.69 2.29
N PHE A 148 -8.32 19.81 1.78
CA PHE A 148 -9.54 20.20 1.08
C PHE A 148 -10.75 20.38 2.00
N TRP A 149 -10.65 19.94 3.23
CA TRP A 149 -11.75 20.05 4.18
C TRP A 149 -11.57 21.31 5.02
N PRO A 150 -12.58 22.19 5.09
CA PRO A 150 -12.50 23.34 5.98
C PRO A 150 -12.44 22.86 7.42
N GLY A 151 -11.38 23.21 8.09
CA GLY A 151 -11.09 22.77 9.45
C GLY A 151 -12.10 23.21 10.49
#